data_2add461a03ebeac79281d78c057e1707
#
_entry.id   2add461a03ebeac79281d78c057e1707
#
_cell.length_a   1.000
_cell.length_b   1.000
_cell.length_c   1.000
_cell.angle_alpha   90.00
_cell.angle_beta   90.00
_cell.angle_gamma   90.00
#
_symmetry.space_group_name_H-M   'P 1'
#
loop_
_entity.id
_entity.type
_entity.pdbx_description
1 polymer ?
#
loop_
_entity_poly.entity_id
_entity_poly.type
_entity_poly.pdbx_seq_one_letter_code
_entity_poly.pdbx_strand_id
1 'polypeptide(L)'
;QIQQHLPHLVAIHQHSFLNLKQIQFKTAFDVVLCIDAAYHSNLNSFLASVCTVLNAKGRLGFHYLILSEQWSALTTLQKQKYKWLLKSADVNLDDLMTQSVLTQTLQRYDFSEIEVVDLSKAVLHGFSHYIQQLPQPQIGLDAVKIQITAKLCHKLYVDGLVQYVQISAKKNAP
;
A
#
# COMPACT_ATOMS: atom_id res chain seq x y z
N GLN A 1 16.23 16.88 14.82
CA GLN A 1 15.18 17.12 15.82
C GLN A 1 14.35 15.87 16.13
N ILE A 2 14.03 15.00 15.13
CA ILE A 2 13.24 13.77 15.34
C ILE A 2 13.99 12.76 16.24
N GLN A 3 15.31 12.62 16.09
CA GLN A 3 16.12 11.70 16.91
C GLN A 3 16.15 12.06 18.39
N GLN A 4 15.97 13.31 18.77
CA GLN A 4 15.98 13.73 20.18
C GLN A 4 14.77 13.23 20.97
N HIS A 5 13.64 12.98 20.30
CA HIS A 5 12.41 12.49 20.93
C HIS A 5 12.20 10.98 20.82
N LEU A 6 13.04 10.29 20.02
CA LEU A 6 12.97 8.86 19.79
C LEU A 6 14.35 8.22 20.03
N PRO A 7 14.77 8.05 21.31
CA PRO A 7 16.12 7.56 21.65
C PRO A 7 16.43 6.16 21.14
N HIS A 8 15.40 5.41 20.73
CA HIS A 8 15.56 4.06 20.13
C HIS A 8 15.68 4.08 18.60
N LEU A 9 15.53 5.24 17.95
CA LEU A 9 15.72 5.36 16.51
C LEU A 9 17.22 5.35 16.19
N VAL A 10 17.66 4.33 15.48
CA VAL A 10 19.08 4.11 15.18
C VAL A 10 19.56 4.94 14.00
N ALA A 11 18.77 5.05 12.93
CA ALA A 11 19.12 5.81 11.74
C ALA A 11 17.89 6.21 10.91
N ILE A 12 18.03 7.31 10.14
CA ILE A 12 17.09 7.74 9.11
C ILE A 12 17.84 7.77 7.79
N HIS A 13 17.28 7.10 6.77
CA HIS A 13 17.83 7.07 5.43
C HIS A 13 16.84 7.67 4.43
N GLN A 14 17.27 8.64 3.63
CA GLN A 14 16.51 9.15 2.50
C GLN A 14 16.86 8.33 1.27
N HIS A 15 16.03 7.33 0.96
CA HIS A 15 16.28 6.39 -0.13
C HIS A 15 14.97 5.83 -0.70
N SER A 16 15.03 5.27 -1.91
CA SER A 16 13.90 4.54 -2.48
C SER A 16 13.73 3.19 -1.80
N PHE A 17 12.52 2.89 -1.34
CA PHE A 17 12.19 1.58 -0.77
C PHE A 17 12.18 0.44 -1.82
N LEU A 18 12.27 0.77 -3.11
CA LEU A 18 12.42 -0.21 -4.20
C LEU A 18 13.87 -0.63 -4.42
N ASN A 19 14.82 -0.07 -3.68
CA ASN A 19 16.24 -0.36 -3.83
C ASN A 19 16.99 -0.36 -2.48
N LEU A 20 16.45 -1.07 -1.49
CA LEU A 20 16.97 -1.12 -0.13
C LEU A 20 18.37 -1.70 -0.04
N LYS A 21 18.75 -2.58 -0.98
CA LYS A 21 20.12 -3.16 -1.05
C LYS A 21 21.22 -2.08 -1.13
N GLN A 22 20.93 -0.94 -1.75
CA GLN A 22 21.92 0.15 -1.88
C GLN A 22 22.27 0.85 -0.56
N ILE A 23 21.41 0.75 0.46
CA ILE A 23 21.66 1.39 1.76
C ILE A 23 22.79 0.69 2.54
N GLN A 24 23.12 -0.56 2.21
CA GLN A 24 24.15 -1.35 2.87
C GLN A 24 24.00 -1.40 4.40
N PHE A 25 22.80 -1.78 4.85
CA PHE A 25 22.54 -1.98 6.28
C PHE A 25 23.55 -2.97 6.89
N LYS A 26 24.02 -2.69 8.11
CA LYS A 26 24.97 -3.56 8.83
C LYS A 26 24.40 -4.94 9.14
N THR A 27 23.08 -5.02 9.37
CA THR A 27 22.34 -6.25 9.66
C THR A 27 21.03 -6.24 8.91
N ALA A 28 20.53 -7.41 8.57
CA ALA A 28 19.16 -7.55 8.08
C ALA A 28 18.14 -7.36 9.23
N PHE A 29 16.87 -7.18 8.87
CA PHE A 29 15.79 -6.85 9.79
C PHE A 29 14.88 -8.05 10.06
N ASP A 30 14.34 -8.15 11.27
CA ASP A 30 13.36 -9.16 11.65
C ASP A 30 11.93 -8.72 11.26
N VAL A 31 11.72 -7.42 11.10
CA VAL A 31 10.43 -6.85 10.68
C VAL A 31 10.65 -5.74 9.68
N VAL A 32 9.88 -5.75 8.60
CA VAL A 32 9.75 -4.65 7.65
C VAL A 32 8.30 -4.21 7.59
N LEU A 33 8.06 -2.92 7.75
CA LEU A 33 6.73 -2.30 7.61
C LEU A 33 6.75 -1.28 6.47
N CYS A 34 5.74 -1.33 5.60
CA CYS A 34 5.52 -0.36 4.54
C CYS A 34 4.07 0.13 4.55
N ILE A 35 3.83 1.25 5.21
CA ILE A 35 2.51 1.81 5.42
C ILE A 35 2.25 2.87 4.36
N ASP A 36 1.11 2.78 3.65
CA ASP A 36 0.63 3.74 2.65
C ASP A 36 1.60 4.07 1.49
N ALA A 37 2.48 3.14 1.12
CA ALA A 37 3.46 3.40 0.07
C ALA A 37 3.57 2.28 -0.98
N ALA A 38 3.40 1.01 -0.62
CA ALA A 38 3.68 -0.12 -1.51
C ALA A 38 2.80 -0.12 -2.78
N TYR A 39 1.55 0.33 -2.70
CA TYR A 39 0.60 0.35 -3.82
C TYR A 39 0.90 1.42 -4.89
N HIS A 40 1.87 2.31 -4.66
CA HIS A 40 2.40 3.22 -5.67
C HIS A 40 3.49 2.58 -6.54
N SER A 41 3.75 1.29 -6.36
CA SER A 41 4.80 0.56 -7.08
C SER A 41 4.35 -0.84 -7.48
N ASN A 42 5.09 -1.42 -8.42
CA ASN A 42 4.90 -2.82 -8.77
C ASN A 42 5.25 -3.73 -7.59
N LEU A 43 4.36 -4.66 -7.25
CA LEU A 43 4.52 -5.55 -6.10
C LEU A 43 5.79 -6.41 -6.19
N ASN A 44 6.15 -6.91 -7.38
CA ASN A 44 7.36 -7.72 -7.53
C ASN A 44 8.63 -6.90 -7.23
N SER A 45 8.69 -5.65 -7.70
CA SER A 45 9.81 -4.75 -7.42
C SER A 45 9.94 -4.45 -5.92
N PHE A 46 8.81 -4.21 -5.24
CA PHE A 46 8.76 -4.01 -3.81
C PHE A 46 9.23 -5.24 -3.04
N LEU A 47 8.69 -6.43 -3.33
CA LEU A 47 9.06 -7.68 -2.66
C LEU A 47 10.53 -8.05 -2.91
N ALA A 48 11.02 -7.90 -4.15
CA ALA A 48 12.43 -8.11 -4.47
C ALA A 48 13.35 -7.23 -3.60
N SER A 49 12.99 -5.96 -3.42
CA SER A 49 13.75 -5.03 -2.57
C SER A 49 13.71 -5.43 -1.09
N VAL A 50 12.51 -5.74 -0.55
CA VAL A 50 12.33 -6.16 0.84
C VAL A 50 13.11 -7.44 1.14
N CYS A 51 13.08 -8.42 0.23
CA CYS A 51 13.79 -9.69 0.41
C CYS A 51 15.30 -9.52 0.59
N THR A 52 15.88 -8.42 0.12
CA THR A 52 17.34 -8.16 0.31
C THR A 52 17.72 -7.76 1.72
N VAL A 53 16.76 -7.30 2.52
CA VAL A 53 17.00 -6.75 3.87
C VAL A 53 16.24 -7.46 4.98
N LEU A 54 15.32 -8.36 4.65
CA LEU A 54 14.52 -9.11 5.62
C LEU A 54 15.18 -10.44 5.95
N ASN A 55 15.38 -10.72 7.25
CA ASN A 55 15.92 -11.99 7.74
C ASN A 55 15.03 -13.18 7.34
N ALA A 56 15.62 -14.37 7.28
CA ALA A 56 14.86 -15.62 7.31
C ALA A 56 13.97 -15.66 8.57
N LYS A 57 12.71 -16.11 8.42
CA LYS A 57 11.67 -16.07 9.45
C LYS A 57 11.23 -14.65 9.86
N GLY A 58 11.75 -13.60 9.25
CA GLY A 58 11.34 -12.22 9.46
C GLY A 58 9.91 -11.97 8.98
N ARG A 59 9.28 -10.93 9.49
CA ARG A 59 7.90 -10.55 9.19
C ARG A 59 7.84 -9.33 8.30
N LEU A 60 6.96 -9.38 7.30
CA LEU A 60 6.61 -8.26 6.43
C LEU A 60 5.18 -7.83 6.73
N GLY A 61 4.97 -6.53 6.98
CA GLY A 61 3.65 -5.91 7.06
C GLY A 61 3.56 -4.76 6.07
N PHE A 62 2.52 -4.70 5.24
CA PHE A 62 2.35 -3.59 4.31
C PHE A 62 0.89 -3.36 3.93
N HIS A 63 0.59 -2.14 3.49
CA HIS A 63 -0.70 -1.81 2.89
C HIS A 63 -0.62 -1.88 1.36
N TYR A 64 -1.70 -2.38 0.76
CA TYR A 64 -1.80 -2.46 -0.69
C TYR A 64 -3.23 -2.22 -1.17
N LEU A 65 -3.38 -1.90 -2.46
CA LEU A 65 -4.67 -1.85 -3.13
C LEU A 65 -4.83 -3.11 -3.99
N ILE A 66 -5.97 -3.79 -3.85
CA ILE A 66 -6.28 -4.98 -4.64
C ILE A 66 -7.59 -4.80 -5.40
N LEU A 67 -7.75 -5.56 -6.48
CA LEU A 67 -8.99 -5.64 -7.24
C LEU A 67 -9.93 -6.66 -6.61
N SER A 68 -11.20 -6.30 -6.45
CA SER A 68 -12.23 -7.25 -6.03
C SER A 68 -12.57 -8.23 -7.16
N GLU A 69 -13.24 -9.33 -6.82
CA GLU A 69 -13.71 -10.31 -7.82
C GLU A 69 -14.68 -9.69 -8.85
N GLN A 70 -15.43 -8.66 -8.45
CA GLN A 70 -16.35 -7.93 -9.34
C GLN A 70 -15.64 -7.19 -10.47
N TRP A 71 -14.33 -6.93 -10.33
CA TRP A 71 -13.53 -6.28 -11.35
C TRP A 71 -13.55 -7.01 -12.71
N SER A 72 -13.61 -8.34 -12.67
CA SER A 72 -13.64 -9.16 -13.89
C SER A 72 -14.88 -8.92 -14.76
N ALA A 73 -16.02 -8.59 -14.14
CA ALA A 73 -17.30 -8.33 -14.80
C ALA A 73 -17.41 -6.96 -15.49
N LEU A 74 -16.44 -6.04 -15.24
CA LEU A 74 -16.47 -4.71 -15.83
C LEU A 74 -16.19 -4.72 -17.33
N THR A 75 -16.90 -3.84 -18.05
CA THR A 75 -16.60 -3.55 -19.45
C THR A 75 -15.26 -2.82 -19.60
N THR A 76 -14.67 -2.87 -20.79
CA THR A 76 -13.41 -2.16 -21.10
C THR A 76 -13.52 -0.66 -20.82
N LEU A 77 -14.67 -0.04 -21.15
CA LEU A 77 -14.90 1.38 -20.91
C LEU A 77 -14.90 1.71 -19.40
N GLN A 78 -15.53 0.86 -18.58
CA GLN A 78 -15.53 1.04 -17.12
C GLN A 78 -14.11 0.90 -16.55
N LYS A 79 -13.36 -0.13 -16.97
CA LYS A 79 -11.95 -0.31 -16.56
C LYS A 79 -11.10 0.90 -16.93
N GLN A 80 -11.30 1.48 -18.12
CA GLN A 80 -10.57 2.67 -18.55
C GLN A 80 -10.88 3.89 -17.67
N LYS A 81 -12.15 4.09 -17.26
CA LYS A 81 -12.50 5.17 -16.32
C LYS A 81 -11.78 5.01 -14.97
N TYR A 82 -11.71 3.77 -14.45
CA TYR A 82 -10.98 3.49 -13.22
C TYR A 82 -9.46 3.70 -13.36
N LYS A 83 -8.88 3.38 -14.52
CA LYS A 83 -7.47 3.65 -14.79
C LYS A 83 -7.14 5.14 -14.65
N TRP A 84 -7.99 6.02 -15.21
CA TRP A 84 -7.83 7.47 -15.05
C TRP A 84 -8.02 7.94 -13.61
N LEU A 85 -9.02 7.36 -12.92
CA LEU A 85 -9.33 7.70 -11.54
C LEU A 85 -8.17 7.37 -10.60
N LEU A 86 -7.62 6.16 -10.69
CA LEU A 86 -6.49 5.72 -9.88
C LEU A 86 -5.21 6.48 -10.22
N LYS A 87 -4.97 6.77 -11.49
CA LYS A 87 -3.82 7.57 -11.92
C LYS A 87 -3.81 8.97 -11.29
N SER A 88 -4.96 9.57 -11.01
CA SER A 88 -5.04 10.86 -10.32
C SER A 88 -4.53 10.83 -8.87
N ALA A 89 -4.37 9.64 -8.30
CA ALA A 89 -3.80 9.36 -6.98
C ALA A 89 -2.43 8.66 -7.08
N ASP A 90 -1.74 8.77 -8.20
CA ASP A 90 -0.46 8.11 -8.48
C ASP A 90 -0.49 6.58 -8.29
N VAL A 91 -1.66 5.96 -8.52
CA VAL A 91 -1.82 4.51 -8.51
C VAL A 91 -1.94 3.99 -9.94
N ASN A 92 -1.06 3.08 -10.31
CA ASN A 92 -1.12 2.42 -11.60
C ASN A 92 -2.01 1.18 -11.53
N LEU A 93 -3.14 1.20 -12.24
CA LEU A 93 -4.07 0.07 -12.29
C LEU A 93 -3.41 -1.23 -12.75
N ASP A 94 -2.42 -1.15 -13.64
CA ASP A 94 -1.75 -2.33 -14.20
C ASP A 94 -0.88 -3.06 -13.15
N ASP A 95 -0.59 -2.42 -12.01
CA ASP A 95 0.11 -3.02 -10.87
C ASP A 95 -0.84 -3.64 -9.83
N LEU A 96 -2.15 -3.37 -9.95
CA LEU A 96 -3.15 -3.94 -9.04
C LEU A 96 -3.55 -5.34 -9.48
N MET A 97 -3.81 -6.20 -8.51
CA MET A 97 -4.16 -7.60 -8.73
C MET A 97 -5.25 -8.06 -7.76
N THR A 98 -5.86 -9.20 -8.02
CA THR A 98 -6.79 -9.82 -7.06
C THR A 98 -6.04 -10.37 -5.85
N GLN A 99 -6.76 -10.63 -4.75
CA GLN A 99 -6.18 -11.22 -3.55
C GLN A 99 -5.49 -12.56 -3.84
N SER A 100 -6.07 -13.39 -4.71
CA SER A 100 -5.48 -14.70 -5.04
C SER A 100 -4.13 -14.54 -5.75
N VAL A 101 -4.00 -13.62 -6.70
CA VAL A 101 -2.75 -13.35 -7.42
C VAL A 101 -1.71 -12.73 -6.47
N LEU A 102 -2.12 -11.83 -5.57
CA LEU A 102 -1.25 -11.24 -4.54
C LEU A 102 -0.67 -12.34 -3.64
N THR A 103 -1.51 -13.23 -3.14
CA THR A 103 -1.07 -14.36 -2.29
C THR A 103 -0.09 -15.27 -3.01
N GLN A 104 -0.38 -15.65 -4.27
CA GLN A 104 0.53 -16.45 -5.09
C GLN A 104 1.86 -15.71 -5.34
N THR A 105 1.82 -14.39 -5.52
CA THR A 105 3.03 -13.59 -5.71
C THR A 105 3.89 -13.62 -4.46
N LEU A 106 3.29 -13.42 -3.28
CA LEU A 106 4.03 -13.53 -2.00
C LEU A 106 4.66 -14.91 -1.83
N GLN A 107 3.94 -15.99 -2.15
CA GLN A 107 4.47 -17.36 -2.08
C GLN A 107 5.68 -17.58 -3.00
N ARG A 108 5.69 -16.96 -4.20
CA ARG A 108 6.86 -17.01 -5.12
C ARG A 108 8.10 -16.29 -4.57
N TYR A 109 7.91 -15.36 -3.64
CA TYR A 109 9.00 -14.68 -2.92
C TYR A 109 9.31 -15.33 -1.56
N ASP A 110 8.94 -16.61 -1.40
CA ASP A 110 9.19 -17.42 -0.20
C ASP A 110 8.53 -16.88 1.08
N PHE A 111 7.35 -16.24 0.95
CA PHE A 111 6.53 -15.88 2.09
C PHE A 111 5.45 -16.92 2.36
N SER A 112 5.20 -17.17 3.65
CA SER A 112 4.13 -18.01 4.22
C SER A 112 3.39 -17.26 5.33
N GLU A 113 2.46 -17.93 6.02
CA GLU A 113 1.63 -17.31 7.07
C GLU A 113 1.01 -15.99 6.59
N ILE A 114 0.50 -15.99 5.34
CA ILE A 114 -0.01 -14.79 4.68
C ILE A 114 -1.42 -14.51 5.20
N GLU A 115 -1.61 -13.34 5.78
CA GLU A 115 -2.90 -12.83 6.22
C GLU A 115 -3.23 -11.55 5.45
N VAL A 116 -4.46 -11.43 4.97
CA VAL A 116 -4.97 -10.25 4.26
C VAL A 116 -6.21 -9.75 4.97
N VAL A 117 -6.15 -8.53 5.48
CA VAL A 117 -7.25 -7.90 6.21
C VAL A 117 -7.78 -6.73 5.40
N ASP A 118 -9.08 -6.73 5.09
CA ASP A 118 -9.74 -5.60 4.41
C ASP A 118 -9.93 -4.43 5.37
N LEU A 119 -9.26 -3.34 5.10
CA LEU A 119 -9.35 -2.07 5.82
C LEU A 119 -10.12 -1.00 5.04
N SER A 120 -10.79 -1.33 3.93
CA SER A 120 -11.48 -0.36 3.07
C SER A 120 -12.49 0.50 3.84
N LYS A 121 -13.24 -0.08 4.77
CA LYS A 121 -14.17 0.67 5.62
C LYS A 121 -13.44 1.64 6.55
N ALA A 122 -12.38 1.19 7.21
CA ALA A 122 -11.64 2.02 8.16
C ALA A 122 -10.86 3.13 7.48
N VAL A 123 -10.21 2.83 6.34
CA VAL A 123 -9.31 3.76 5.65
C VAL A 123 -10.08 4.57 4.59
N LEU A 124 -10.66 3.93 3.57
CA LEU A 124 -11.27 4.66 2.46
C LEU A 124 -12.52 5.42 2.90
N HIS A 125 -13.45 4.73 3.58
CA HIS A 125 -14.66 5.39 4.09
C HIS A 125 -14.32 6.30 5.27
N GLY A 126 -13.52 5.84 6.23
CA GLY A 126 -13.13 6.63 7.41
C GLY A 126 -12.49 7.96 7.03
N PHE A 127 -11.50 7.96 6.13
CA PHE A 127 -10.86 9.17 5.65
C PHE A 127 -11.84 10.11 4.93
N SER A 128 -12.64 9.57 4.00
CA SER A 128 -13.62 10.40 3.27
C SER A 128 -14.65 11.03 4.19
N HIS A 129 -15.14 10.27 5.16
CA HIS A 129 -16.09 10.74 6.16
C HIS A 129 -15.49 11.81 7.07
N TYR A 130 -14.28 11.60 7.56
CA TYR A 130 -13.57 12.58 8.37
C TYR A 130 -13.42 13.94 7.65
N ILE A 131 -12.95 13.91 6.38
CA ILE A 131 -12.76 15.14 5.60
C ILE A 131 -14.10 15.88 5.37
N GLN A 132 -15.20 15.15 5.16
CA GLN A 132 -16.54 15.74 4.99
C GLN A 132 -17.06 16.42 6.27
N GLN A 133 -16.62 15.99 7.44
CA GLN A 133 -17.08 16.54 8.72
C GLN A 133 -16.25 17.77 9.19
N LEU A 134 -15.17 18.10 8.51
CA LEU A 134 -14.36 19.27 8.90
C LEU A 134 -15.17 20.56 8.74
N PRO A 135 -15.22 21.42 9.79
CA PRO A 135 -16.14 22.54 9.88
C PRO A 135 -15.89 23.68 8.89
N GLN A 136 -14.76 23.72 8.21
CA GLN A 136 -14.44 24.69 7.16
C GLN A 136 -13.67 24.07 6.02
N PRO A 137 -13.98 24.43 4.75
CA PRO A 137 -13.12 24.09 3.65
C PRO A 137 -11.76 24.74 3.86
N GLN A 138 -10.72 23.96 4.01
CA GLN A 138 -9.38 24.47 4.03
C GLN A 138 -9.11 25.19 2.70
N ILE A 139 -8.49 26.37 2.75
CA ILE A 139 -8.18 27.17 1.56
C ILE A 139 -6.75 26.86 1.13
N GLY A 140 -6.55 26.59 -0.15
CA GLY A 140 -5.23 26.34 -0.73
C GLY A 140 -5.17 25.08 -1.60
N LEU A 141 -4.09 24.93 -2.36
CA LEU A 141 -3.91 23.81 -3.29
C LEU A 141 -3.91 22.44 -2.59
N ASP A 142 -3.34 22.37 -1.39
CA ASP A 142 -3.30 21.11 -0.63
C ASP A 142 -4.68 20.71 -0.11
N ALA A 143 -5.50 21.68 0.27
CA ALA A 143 -6.88 21.44 0.64
C ALA A 143 -7.71 20.88 -0.52
N VAL A 144 -7.51 21.40 -1.73
CA VAL A 144 -8.17 20.88 -2.94
C VAL A 144 -7.74 19.44 -3.20
N LYS A 145 -6.46 19.12 -3.08
CA LYS A 145 -5.95 17.75 -3.25
C LYS A 145 -6.58 16.81 -2.22
N ILE A 146 -6.62 17.20 -0.94
CA ILE A 146 -7.24 16.41 0.13
C ILE A 146 -8.71 16.12 -0.18
N GLN A 147 -9.48 17.12 -0.64
CA GLN A 147 -10.87 16.95 -1.01
C GLN A 147 -11.07 16.01 -2.21
N ILE A 148 -10.20 16.11 -3.22
CA ILE A 148 -10.21 15.20 -4.38
C ILE A 148 -9.91 13.76 -3.91
N THR A 149 -8.89 13.58 -3.07
CA THR A 149 -8.53 12.27 -2.51
C THR A 149 -9.68 11.70 -1.66
N ALA A 150 -10.35 12.51 -0.85
CA ALA A 150 -11.50 12.06 -0.07
C ALA A 150 -12.67 11.59 -0.95
N LYS A 151 -12.96 12.31 -2.04
CA LYS A 151 -13.98 11.90 -3.03
C LYS A 151 -13.60 10.60 -3.72
N LEU A 152 -12.32 10.43 -4.08
CA LEU A 152 -11.81 9.20 -4.64
C LEU A 152 -11.97 8.04 -3.66
N CYS A 153 -11.53 8.19 -2.42
CA CYS A 153 -11.67 7.16 -1.39
C CYS A 153 -13.13 6.76 -1.17
N HIS A 154 -14.04 7.75 -1.10
CA HIS A 154 -15.47 7.48 -1.02
C HIS A 154 -15.97 6.64 -2.19
N LYS A 155 -15.61 7.02 -3.42
CA LYS A 155 -16.01 6.29 -4.62
C LYS A 155 -15.46 4.86 -4.63
N LEU A 156 -14.18 4.67 -4.33
CA LEU A 156 -13.57 3.33 -4.29
C LEU A 156 -14.28 2.44 -3.27
N TYR A 157 -14.63 2.99 -2.10
CA TYR A 157 -15.36 2.25 -1.07
C TYR A 157 -16.77 1.87 -1.51
N VAL A 158 -17.55 2.84 -2.05
CA VAL A 158 -18.95 2.61 -2.46
C VAL A 158 -19.03 1.63 -3.63
N ASP A 159 -18.15 1.75 -4.60
CA ASP A 159 -18.16 0.87 -5.77
C ASP A 159 -17.65 -0.56 -5.44
N GLY A 160 -16.82 -0.72 -4.38
CA GLY A 160 -16.32 -2.01 -3.93
C GLY A 160 -15.43 -2.75 -4.95
N LEU A 161 -14.90 -2.04 -5.95
CA LEU A 161 -14.11 -2.62 -7.04
C LEU A 161 -12.63 -2.67 -6.74
N VAL A 162 -12.17 -1.76 -5.88
CA VAL A 162 -10.80 -1.69 -5.36
C VAL A 162 -10.87 -1.68 -3.84
N GLN A 163 -10.12 -2.55 -3.21
CA GLN A 163 -10.08 -2.70 -1.76
C GLN A 163 -8.73 -2.24 -1.24
N TYR A 164 -8.74 -1.58 -0.08
CA TYR A 164 -7.54 -1.24 0.67
C TYR A 164 -7.29 -2.31 1.72
N VAL A 165 -6.17 -3.01 1.61
CA VAL A 165 -5.87 -4.16 2.47
C VAL A 165 -4.56 -3.99 3.22
N GLN A 166 -4.52 -4.54 4.44
CA GLN A 166 -3.28 -4.80 5.17
C GLN A 166 -2.87 -6.24 4.93
N ILE A 167 -1.61 -6.43 4.59
CA ILE A 167 -1.01 -7.74 4.41
C ILE A 167 0.03 -7.95 5.50
N SER A 168 0.00 -9.12 6.14
CA SER A 168 1.10 -9.62 6.95
C SER A 168 1.56 -10.96 6.40
N ALA A 169 2.88 -11.18 6.40
CA ALA A 169 3.49 -12.41 5.90
C ALA A 169 4.80 -12.69 6.61
N LYS A 170 5.21 -13.95 6.62
CA LYS A 170 6.48 -14.41 7.21
C LYS A 170 7.37 -14.99 6.12
N LYS A 171 8.61 -14.54 6.07
CA LYS A 171 9.61 -15.08 5.15
C LYS A 171 10.02 -16.49 5.60
N ASN A 172 10.02 -17.45 4.70
CA ASN A 172 10.43 -18.81 5.00
C ASN A 172 11.93 -18.88 5.38
N ALA A 173 12.31 -19.93 6.08
CA ALA A 173 13.73 -20.31 6.20
C ALA A 173 14.21 -20.86 4.85
N PRO A 174 15.48 -20.69 4.50
CA PRO A 174 16.08 -21.31 3.34
C PRO A 174 16.09 -22.85 3.46
#